data_2273e151eb20e1308dba456c6fc29378
#
_entry.id   2273e151eb20e1308dba456c6fc29378
#
_cell.length_a   1.000
_cell.length_b   1.000
_cell.length_c   1.000
_cell.angle_alpha   90.00
_cell.angle_beta   90.00
_cell.angle_gamma   90.00
#
_symmetry.space_group_name_H-M   'P 1'
#
loop_
_entity.id
_entity.type
_entity.pdbx_description
1 polymer ?
#
loop_
_entity_poly.entity_id
_entity_poly.type
_entity_poly.pdbx_seq_one_letter_code
_entity_poly.pdbx_strand_id
1 'polypeptide(L)'
;MDPPRPAFPARRFFILRLNILNLTTATMLQGLYLITDSDNDGRLLVRKAAALRGGARVVQYREKHLPDEKKREQLAQLLPLCRAARAVLLVNDSPQLAKESDADGVHLGQGDGSIAAARALLGSGKIIGVSTRTVAQALQAQADGADYIGLGAMYPTGSKDDAVHVGVERLRQVRAAVSLPIVAIGGIDRDNAGAVIDAGADAVAVISAVMAAAQPAVAAREMALLFLRRRPWPRGRVLTVAGSDSGGGAGIQADLKTITLLGAYGSSAVTALTAQNSLGVTGIHAAPTEFVTEQIEAVLSDIGADVAKTGMLFSAEIIRAVAAALDRYPLPTVVDPVMIAKGGAPLLQAEAVAALCEELLPRAYLLTPNIPEAEALTGLSIRDESGMIAAGRKLQQLGAAHVLIKGGHLAGDEAFDILVDGPRSHRFAAPRVASRNTHGTGC
;
A
#
# COMPACT_ATOMS: atom_id res chain seq x y z
N MET A 1 31.63 -36.81 13.81
CA MET A 1 30.15 -36.97 13.81
C MET A 1 29.57 -35.59 13.81
N ASP A 2 29.08 -35.14 12.65
CA ASP A 2 28.42 -33.85 12.53
C ASP A 2 27.05 -33.92 13.17
N PRO A 3 26.57 -32.81 13.82
CA PRO A 3 25.21 -32.76 14.38
C PRO A 3 24.15 -32.79 13.27
N PRO A 4 23.01 -33.43 13.48
CA PRO A 4 21.97 -33.54 12.46
C PRO A 4 21.42 -32.15 12.11
N ARG A 5 21.36 -31.85 10.81
CA ARG A 5 20.72 -30.65 10.28
C ARG A 5 19.22 -30.67 10.68
N PRO A 6 18.65 -29.57 11.11
CA PRO A 6 17.21 -29.50 11.40
C PRO A 6 16.42 -29.81 10.12
N ALA A 7 15.58 -30.82 10.17
CA ALA A 7 14.65 -31.13 9.10
C ALA A 7 13.64 -29.98 8.96
N PHE A 8 13.68 -29.29 7.82
CA PHE A 8 12.60 -28.36 7.45
C PHE A 8 11.32 -29.18 7.30
N PRO A 9 10.24 -28.89 8.03
CA PRO A 9 8.98 -29.55 7.78
C PRO A 9 8.55 -29.21 6.35
N ALA A 10 8.30 -30.23 5.54
CA ALA A 10 7.67 -30.10 4.23
C ALA A 10 6.23 -29.56 4.46
N ARG A 11 6.11 -28.25 4.62
CA ARG A 11 4.80 -27.58 4.65
C ARG A 11 4.32 -27.56 3.21
N ARG A 12 3.26 -28.31 2.95
CA ARG A 12 2.47 -28.22 1.72
C ARG A 12 2.21 -26.75 1.47
N PHE A 13 2.61 -26.24 0.30
CA PHE A 13 2.18 -24.95 -0.21
C PHE A 13 0.67 -25.03 -0.42
N PHE A 14 -0.10 -24.70 0.61
CA PHE A 14 -1.49 -24.36 0.46
C PHE A 14 -1.52 -22.97 -0.14
N ILE A 15 -1.71 -22.89 -1.46
CA ILE A 15 -2.30 -21.72 -2.08
C ILE A 15 -3.69 -21.64 -1.44
N LEU A 16 -3.83 -20.74 -0.48
CA LEU A 16 -5.13 -20.42 0.11
C LEU A 16 -5.93 -19.73 -1.01
N ARG A 17 -6.63 -20.54 -1.81
CA ARG A 17 -7.87 -20.08 -2.43
C ARG A 17 -8.74 -19.67 -1.25
N LEU A 18 -8.84 -18.37 -1.00
CA LEU A 18 -9.84 -17.83 -0.10
C LEU A 18 -11.20 -18.29 -0.64
N ASN A 19 -11.74 -19.33 -0.01
CA ASN A 19 -13.12 -19.75 -0.22
C ASN A 19 -14.01 -18.57 0.19
N ILE A 20 -14.53 -17.85 -0.82
CA ILE A 20 -15.35 -16.64 -0.70
C ILE A 20 -16.73 -16.92 -0.09
N LEU A 21 -17.03 -18.15 0.31
CA LEU A 21 -18.39 -18.57 0.65
C LEU A 21 -18.80 -18.44 2.11
N ASN A 22 -17.92 -17.98 3.03
CA ASN A 22 -18.32 -17.67 4.43
C ASN A 22 -17.41 -16.62 5.05
N LEU A 23 -17.41 -15.39 4.52
CA LEU A 23 -16.82 -14.26 5.21
C LEU A 23 -17.73 -13.87 6.38
N THR A 24 -17.27 -14.08 7.61
CA THR A 24 -17.95 -13.55 8.80
C THR A 24 -17.88 -12.03 8.80
N THR A 25 -18.84 -11.34 9.44
CA THR A 25 -18.84 -9.88 9.59
C THR A 25 -17.50 -9.37 10.14
N ALA A 26 -16.88 -10.11 11.05
CA ALA A 26 -15.57 -9.79 11.60
C ALA A 26 -14.46 -9.77 10.55
N THR A 27 -14.52 -10.65 9.54
CA THR A 27 -13.54 -10.69 8.44
C THR A 27 -13.78 -9.55 7.43
N MET A 28 -15.02 -9.12 7.25
CA MET A 28 -15.39 -8.04 6.33
C MET A 28 -14.95 -6.65 6.86
N LEU A 29 -14.89 -6.48 8.18
CA LEU A 29 -14.59 -5.22 8.85
C LEU A 29 -13.11 -5.08 9.25
N GLN A 30 -12.20 -5.69 8.50
CA GLN A 30 -10.75 -5.61 8.72
C GLN A 30 -10.06 -4.71 7.71
N GLY A 31 -9.03 -4.00 8.15
CA GLY A 31 -8.17 -3.23 7.27
C GLY A 31 -8.53 -1.76 7.16
N LEU A 32 -8.41 -1.20 5.96
CA LEU A 32 -8.70 0.21 5.73
C LEU A 32 -10.21 0.44 5.59
N TYR A 33 -10.72 1.31 6.45
CA TYR A 33 -12.09 1.79 6.47
C TYR A 33 -12.09 3.26 6.01
N LEU A 34 -12.72 3.55 4.88
CA LEU A 34 -12.81 4.90 4.33
C LEU A 34 -14.12 5.56 4.76
N ILE A 35 -14.04 6.76 5.33
CA ILE A 35 -15.23 7.60 5.52
C ILE A 35 -15.21 8.69 4.46
N THR A 36 -16.36 8.89 3.80
CA THR A 36 -16.49 9.97 2.82
C THR A 36 -16.68 11.30 3.54
N ASP A 37 -16.21 12.36 2.91
CA ASP A 37 -16.49 13.72 3.31
C ASP A 37 -17.43 14.39 2.31
N SER A 38 -17.98 15.56 2.65
CA SER A 38 -18.82 16.33 1.74
C SER A 38 -18.07 16.71 0.46
N ASP A 39 -18.75 16.63 -0.68
CA ASP A 39 -18.15 16.90 -1.98
C ASP A 39 -18.21 18.40 -2.29
N ASN A 40 -17.09 19.08 -2.11
CA ASN A 40 -16.98 20.49 -2.42
C ASN A 40 -16.42 20.77 -3.82
N ASP A 41 -15.89 19.76 -4.54
CA ASP A 41 -15.18 19.93 -5.83
C ASP A 41 -15.65 18.99 -6.96
N GLY A 42 -16.72 18.21 -6.76
CA GLY A 42 -17.26 17.26 -7.76
C GLY A 42 -16.36 16.04 -8.04
N ARG A 43 -15.25 15.89 -7.32
CA ARG A 43 -14.28 14.79 -7.53
C ARG A 43 -14.44 13.64 -6.55
N LEU A 44 -15.44 13.69 -5.68
CA LEU A 44 -15.61 12.72 -4.60
C LEU A 44 -15.70 11.28 -5.12
N LEU A 45 -16.46 11.05 -6.19
CA LEU A 45 -16.63 9.71 -6.75
C LEU A 45 -15.32 9.14 -7.33
N VAL A 46 -14.56 9.98 -8.03
CA VAL A 46 -13.24 9.60 -8.59
C VAL A 46 -12.25 9.24 -7.48
N ARG A 47 -12.20 10.04 -6.41
CA ARG A 47 -11.34 9.78 -5.24
C ARG A 47 -11.76 8.52 -4.49
N LYS A 48 -13.07 8.27 -4.31
CA LYS A 48 -13.60 7.03 -3.70
C LYS A 48 -13.22 5.80 -4.53
N ALA A 49 -13.40 5.85 -5.85
CA ALA A 49 -13.00 4.77 -6.75
C ALA A 49 -11.49 4.50 -6.68
N ALA A 50 -10.67 5.56 -6.60
CA ALA A 50 -9.23 5.44 -6.43
C ALA A 50 -8.86 4.77 -5.09
N ALA A 51 -9.49 5.18 -3.99
CA ALA A 51 -9.26 4.58 -2.67
C ALA A 51 -9.68 3.09 -2.62
N LEU A 52 -10.76 2.72 -3.29
CA LEU A 52 -11.20 1.32 -3.42
C LEU A 52 -10.14 0.49 -4.20
N ARG A 53 -9.61 1.02 -5.31
CA ARG A 53 -8.48 0.38 -6.01
C ARG A 53 -7.23 0.26 -5.13
N GLY A 54 -7.01 1.22 -4.24
CA GLY A 54 -5.96 1.20 -3.23
C GLY A 54 -6.13 0.15 -2.13
N GLY A 55 -7.30 -0.47 -1.99
CA GLY A 55 -7.53 -1.56 -1.04
C GLY A 55 -8.40 -1.18 0.15
N ALA A 56 -9.16 -0.09 0.09
CA ALA A 56 -10.22 0.17 1.06
C ALA A 56 -11.25 -0.97 1.01
N ARG A 57 -11.56 -1.56 2.16
CA ARG A 57 -12.47 -2.70 2.29
C ARG A 57 -13.84 -2.33 2.80
N VAL A 58 -13.95 -1.20 3.49
CA VAL A 58 -15.19 -0.64 3.99
C VAL A 58 -15.26 0.82 3.58
N VAL A 59 -16.41 1.25 3.11
CA VAL A 59 -16.72 2.64 2.79
C VAL A 59 -17.94 3.05 3.61
N GLN A 60 -17.80 4.05 4.47
CA GLN A 60 -18.92 4.70 5.12
C GLN A 60 -19.27 5.96 4.33
N TYR A 61 -20.46 5.98 3.75
CA TYR A 61 -21.01 7.17 3.13
C TYR A 61 -21.48 8.14 4.22
N ARG A 62 -20.81 9.27 4.36
CA ARG A 62 -21.13 10.32 5.30
C ARG A 62 -21.27 11.64 4.54
N GLU A 63 -22.49 12.19 4.55
CA GLU A 63 -22.84 13.47 3.96
C GLU A 63 -23.87 14.16 4.86
N LYS A 64 -23.53 15.34 5.39
CA LYS A 64 -24.37 16.03 6.38
C LYS A 64 -25.22 17.15 5.81
N HIS A 65 -24.87 17.67 4.63
CA HIS A 65 -25.41 18.93 4.12
C HIS A 65 -26.37 18.76 2.95
N LEU A 66 -26.25 17.68 2.19
CA LEU A 66 -27.12 17.45 1.04
C LEU A 66 -28.50 16.93 1.44
N PRO A 67 -29.57 17.27 0.68
CA PRO A 67 -30.88 16.67 0.83
C PRO A 67 -30.83 15.16 0.50
N ASP A 68 -31.76 14.40 1.06
CA ASP A 68 -31.75 12.92 0.94
C ASP A 68 -31.87 12.43 -0.50
N GLU A 69 -32.55 13.17 -1.38
CA GLU A 69 -32.59 12.85 -2.80
C GLU A 69 -31.19 12.83 -3.42
N LYS A 70 -30.37 13.84 -3.15
CA LYS A 70 -28.97 13.90 -3.63
C LYS A 70 -28.09 12.82 -2.99
N LYS A 71 -28.33 12.49 -1.72
CA LYS A 71 -27.64 11.38 -1.07
C LYS A 71 -27.96 10.04 -1.75
N ARG A 72 -29.24 9.81 -2.15
CA ARG A 72 -29.64 8.62 -2.91
C ARG A 72 -28.94 8.54 -4.27
N GLU A 73 -28.85 9.65 -5.00
CA GLU A 73 -28.14 9.72 -6.28
C GLU A 73 -26.65 9.34 -6.12
N GLN A 74 -25.99 9.89 -5.11
CA GLN A 74 -24.58 9.58 -4.82
C GLN A 74 -24.38 8.11 -4.39
N LEU A 75 -25.27 7.58 -3.57
CA LEU A 75 -25.22 6.16 -3.15
C LEU A 75 -25.45 5.21 -4.32
N ALA A 76 -26.39 5.53 -5.24
CA ALA A 76 -26.61 4.75 -6.45
C ALA A 76 -25.37 4.67 -7.36
N GLN A 77 -24.51 5.69 -7.36
CA GLN A 77 -23.25 5.68 -8.09
C GLN A 77 -22.13 4.96 -7.31
N LEU A 78 -22.12 5.05 -5.98
CA LEU A 78 -21.08 4.48 -5.13
C LEU A 78 -21.23 2.97 -4.93
N LEU A 79 -22.44 2.47 -4.82
CA LEU A 79 -22.73 1.06 -4.56
C LEU A 79 -22.13 0.11 -5.60
N PRO A 80 -22.24 0.35 -6.93
CA PRO A 80 -21.61 -0.50 -7.94
C PRO A 80 -20.09 -0.53 -7.81
N LEU A 81 -19.46 0.59 -7.44
CA LEU A 81 -18.01 0.67 -7.24
C LEU A 81 -17.57 -0.16 -6.04
N CYS A 82 -18.30 -0.09 -4.92
CA CYS A 82 -18.04 -0.90 -3.74
C CYS A 82 -18.20 -2.39 -4.05
N ARG A 83 -19.28 -2.77 -4.76
CA ARG A 83 -19.51 -4.16 -5.16
C ARG A 83 -18.43 -4.70 -6.09
N ALA A 84 -18.00 -3.92 -7.10
CA ALA A 84 -16.91 -4.28 -8.00
C ALA A 84 -15.57 -4.47 -7.23
N ALA A 85 -15.32 -3.64 -6.22
CA ALA A 85 -14.15 -3.75 -5.35
C ALA A 85 -14.32 -4.79 -4.21
N ARG A 86 -15.47 -5.45 -4.09
CA ARG A 86 -15.84 -6.33 -2.97
C ARG A 86 -15.67 -5.65 -1.62
N ALA A 87 -16.00 -4.36 -1.54
CA ALA A 87 -15.98 -3.55 -0.34
C ALA A 87 -17.38 -3.39 0.22
N VAL A 88 -17.47 -3.33 1.55
CA VAL A 88 -18.72 -3.07 2.29
C VAL A 88 -19.10 -1.59 2.16
N LEU A 89 -20.35 -1.29 1.86
CA LEU A 89 -20.88 0.06 1.88
C LEU A 89 -21.81 0.25 3.08
N LEU A 90 -21.47 1.18 3.96
CA LEU A 90 -22.27 1.56 5.12
C LEU A 90 -22.79 3.01 4.97
N VAL A 91 -23.98 3.28 5.48
CA VAL A 91 -24.53 4.63 5.53
C VAL A 91 -24.37 5.19 6.94
N ASN A 92 -23.97 6.46 7.05
CA ASN A 92 -23.85 7.12 8.35
C ASN A 92 -25.21 7.61 8.84
N ASP A 93 -25.55 7.40 10.12
CA ASP A 93 -26.66 7.92 10.91
C ASP A 93 -28.08 7.51 10.47
N SER A 94 -28.31 7.08 9.24
CA SER A 94 -29.66 6.85 8.70
C SER A 94 -29.92 5.38 8.29
N PRO A 95 -30.58 4.58 9.14
CA PRO A 95 -31.02 3.22 8.77
C PRO A 95 -32.01 3.23 7.59
N GLN A 96 -32.85 4.26 7.49
CA GLN A 96 -33.81 4.38 6.38
C GLN A 96 -33.10 4.55 5.03
N LEU A 97 -32.11 5.44 4.96
CA LEU A 97 -31.33 5.67 3.75
C LEU A 97 -30.48 4.41 3.38
N ALA A 98 -29.97 3.69 4.39
CA ALA A 98 -29.25 2.44 4.17
C ALA A 98 -30.15 1.38 3.53
N LYS A 99 -31.42 1.27 3.99
CA LYS A 99 -32.42 0.37 3.41
C LYS A 99 -32.78 0.75 1.96
N GLU A 100 -33.07 2.00 1.73
CA GLU A 100 -33.48 2.52 0.42
C GLU A 100 -32.38 2.39 -0.65
N SER A 101 -31.12 2.55 -0.25
CA SER A 101 -29.96 2.42 -1.15
C SER A 101 -29.42 1.01 -1.30
N ASP A 102 -30.00 0.00 -0.63
CA ASP A 102 -29.50 -1.38 -0.54
C ASP A 102 -28.03 -1.46 -0.08
N ALA A 103 -27.61 -0.51 0.78
CA ALA A 103 -26.30 -0.55 1.41
C ALA A 103 -26.15 -1.80 2.31
N ASP A 104 -24.92 -2.19 2.59
CA ASP A 104 -24.63 -3.38 3.40
C ASP A 104 -24.95 -3.16 4.89
N GLY A 105 -25.16 -1.93 5.33
CA GLY A 105 -25.55 -1.60 6.68
C GLY A 105 -25.48 -0.11 7.03
N VAL A 106 -25.45 0.16 8.35
CA VAL A 106 -25.48 1.50 8.92
C VAL A 106 -24.44 1.66 10.02
N HIS A 107 -23.91 2.87 10.19
CA HIS A 107 -23.14 3.27 11.37
C HIS A 107 -23.89 4.34 12.15
N LEU A 108 -24.15 4.11 13.43
CA LEU A 108 -24.92 4.98 14.31
C LEU A 108 -24.00 5.71 15.30
N GLY A 109 -24.23 6.98 15.51
CA GLY A 109 -23.73 7.70 16.69
C GLY A 109 -24.60 7.42 17.94
N GLN A 110 -24.17 7.97 19.07
CA GLN A 110 -24.89 7.77 20.35
C GLN A 110 -26.30 8.39 20.39
N GLY A 111 -26.60 9.31 19.47
CA GLY A 111 -27.90 10.00 19.40
C GLY A 111 -28.81 9.57 18.25
N ASP A 112 -28.39 8.63 17.40
CA ASP A 112 -29.04 8.36 16.10
C ASP A 112 -30.08 7.20 16.17
N GLY A 113 -30.52 6.85 17.37
CA GLY A 113 -31.51 5.81 17.59
C GLY A 113 -30.91 4.52 18.17
N SER A 114 -31.76 3.52 18.40
CA SER A 114 -31.34 2.26 19.01
C SER A 114 -30.92 1.23 17.97
N ILE A 115 -29.97 0.37 18.34
CA ILE A 115 -29.56 -0.81 17.55
C ILE A 115 -30.78 -1.70 17.23
N ALA A 116 -31.66 -1.89 18.21
CA ALA A 116 -32.88 -2.70 18.03
C ALA A 116 -33.81 -2.14 16.96
N ALA A 117 -34.02 -0.82 16.92
CA ALA A 117 -34.85 -0.17 15.89
C ALA A 117 -34.21 -0.28 14.50
N ALA A 118 -32.89 -0.06 14.40
CA ALA A 118 -32.15 -0.23 13.16
C ALA A 118 -32.20 -1.70 12.67
N ARG A 119 -32.05 -2.66 13.58
CA ARG A 119 -32.14 -4.09 13.27
C ARG A 119 -33.54 -4.50 12.80
N ALA A 120 -34.58 -3.99 13.43
CA ALA A 120 -35.96 -4.24 13.00
C ALA A 120 -36.25 -3.69 11.59
N LEU A 121 -35.66 -2.56 11.23
CA LEU A 121 -35.84 -1.94 9.92
C LEU A 121 -35.02 -2.63 8.82
N LEU A 122 -33.76 -2.99 9.11
CA LEU A 122 -32.79 -3.48 8.13
C LEU A 122 -32.78 -5.02 8.01
N GLY A 123 -33.21 -5.74 9.05
CA GLY A 123 -33.13 -7.20 9.12
C GLY A 123 -31.76 -7.71 9.64
N SER A 124 -31.68 -9.03 9.83
CA SER A 124 -30.51 -9.68 10.43
C SER A 124 -29.28 -9.77 9.52
N GLY A 125 -29.45 -9.59 8.22
CA GLY A 125 -28.36 -9.70 7.23
C GLY A 125 -27.55 -8.42 7.03
N LYS A 126 -27.98 -7.27 7.62
CA LYS A 126 -27.30 -5.99 7.44
C LYS A 126 -26.41 -5.65 8.65
N ILE A 127 -25.31 -4.97 8.40
CA ILE A 127 -24.29 -4.62 9.41
C ILE A 127 -24.74 -3.35 10.16
N ILE A 128 -24.68 -3.39 11.51
CA ILE A 128 -24.95 -2.24 12.36
C ILE A 128 -23.71 -1.96 13.22
N GLY A 129 -23.08 -0.80 12.98
CA GLY A 129 -21.98 -0.30 13.79
C GLY A 129 -22.40 0.83 14.70
N VAL A 130 -21.71 0.99 15.83
CA VAL A 130 -22.01 2.05 16.80
C VAL A 130 -20.75 2.77 17.25
N SER A 131 -20.79 4.10 17.28
CA SER A 131 -19.72 4.93 17.85
C SER A 131 -19.65 4.76 19.38
N THR A 132 -18.44 4.55 19.92
CA THR A 132 -18.19 4.42 21.36
C THR A 132 -16.97 5.24 21.77
N ARG A 133 -16.90 5.61 23.08
CA ARG A 133 -15.76 6.36 23.66
C ARG A 133 -15.24 5.72 24.94
N THR A 134 -16.03 4.85 25.57
CA THR A 134 -15.72 4.23 26.85
C THR A 134 -15.90 2.71 26.80
N VAL A 135 -15.28 2.00 27.76
CA VAL A 135 -15.47 0.55 27.92
C VAL A 135 -16.94 0.21 28.18
N ALA A 136 -17.64 1.01 29.02
CA ALA A 136 -19.05 0.80 29.31
C ALA A 136 -19.93 0.91 28.07
N GLN A 137 -19.69 1.90 27.23
CA GLN A 137 -20.43 2.05 25.94
C GLN A 137 -20.14 0.88 25.00
N ALA A 138 -18.90 0.38 24.95
CA ALA A 138 -18.53 -0.75 24.12
C ALA A 138 -19.21 -2.06 24.57
N LEU A 139 -19.25 -2.32 25.89
CA LEU A 139 -19.97 -3.46 26.47
C LEU A 139 -21.47 -3.36 26.21
N GLN A 140 -22.08 -2.17 26.36
CA GLN A 140 -23.48 -1.96 26.07
C GLN A 140 -23.79 -2.19 24.58
N ALA A 141 -22.98 -1.64 23.66
CA ALA A 141 -23.16 -1.87 22.24
C ALA A 141 -23.09 -3.38 21.87
N GLN A 142 -22.18 -4.14 22.53
CA GLN A 142 -22.10 -5.57 22.34
C GLN A 142 -23.35 -6.28 22.88
N ALA A 143 -23.85 -5.90 24.05
CA ALA A 143 -25.07 -6.47 24.63
C ALA A 143 -26.31 -6.17 23.78
N ASP A 144 -26.38 -4.98 23.18
CA ASP A 144 -27.50 -4.54 22.32
C ASP A 144 -27.45 -5.16 20.91
N GLY A 145 -26.40 -5.94 20.58
CA GLY A 145 -26.29 -6.65 19.31
C GLY A 145 -25.70 -5.85 18.14
N ALA A 146 -24.79 -4.91 18.43
CA ALA A 146 -23.97 -4.28 17.39
C ALA A 146 -23.08 -5.34 16.72
N ASP A 147 -22.81 -5.16 15.43
CA ASP A 147 -21.88 -6.02 14.66
C ASP A 147 -20.43 -5.55 14.78
N TYR A 148 -20.22 -4.28 15.09
CA TYR A 148 -18.91 -3.68 15.37
C TYR A 148 -19.05 -2.35 16.12
N ILE A 149 -17.96 -1.88 16.68
CA ILE A 149 -17.89 -0.57 17.33
C ILE A 149 -16.87 0.35 16.64
N GLY A 150 -17.22 1.62 16.51
CA GLY A 150 -16.30 2.70 16.20
C GLY A 150 -15.74 3.28 17.49
N LEU A 151 -14.42 3.38 17.63
CA LEU A 151 -13.77 3.91 18.84
C LEU A 151 -12.85 5.09 18.49
N GLY A 152 -13.07 6.23 19.09
CA GLY A 152 -12.24 7.43 18.84
C GLY A 152 -12.73 8.68 19.58
N ALA A 153 -11.95 9.77 19.46
CA ALA A 153 -10.83 9.98 18.54
C ALA A 153 -9.51 9.42 19.11
N MET A 154 -8.71 8.73 18.27
CA MET A 154 -7.40 8.21 18.69
C MET A 154 -6.37 9.31 18.87
N TYR A 155 -6.41 10.33 18.01
CA TYR A 155 -5.53 11.49 18.02
C TYR A 155 -6.35 12.78 17.79
N PRO A 156 -5.79 13.97 18.08
CA PRO A 156 -6.43 15.24 17.72
C PRO A 156 -6.82 15.28 16.24
N THR A 157 -8.00 15.81 15.94
CA THR A 157 -8.54 15.83 14.57
C THR A 157 -9.41 17.07 14.36
N GLY A 158 -9.29 17.70 13.19
CA GLY A 158 -10.17 18.79 12.76
C GLY A 158 -11.45 18.34 12.01
N SER A 159 -11.64 17.01 11.82
CA SER A 159 -12.80 16.50 11.06
C SER A 159 -14.11 16.47 11.85
N LYS A 160 -14.07 16.74 13.16
CA LYS A 160 -15.24 16.77 14.04
C LYS A 160 -14.97 17.71 15.21
N ASP A 161 -15.78 18.77 15.33
CA ASP A 161 -15.56 19.86 16.31
C ASP A 161 -15.68 19.40 17.78
N ASP A 162 -16.44 18.33 18.05
CA ASP A 162 -16.69 17.76 19.39
C ASP A 162 -15.91 16.46 19.65
N ALA A 163 -14.80 16.25 18.95
CA ALA A 163 -14.02 15.03 19.09
C ALA A 163 -13.30 14.97 20.43
N VAL A 164 -13.79 14.15 21.36
CA VAL A 164 -13.12 13.83 22.60
C VAL A 164 -11.96 12.89 22.34
N HIS A 165 -10.75 13.25 22.77
CA HIS A 165 -9.58 12.40 22.65
C HIS A 165 -9.73 11.17 23.57
N VAL A 166 -9.72 9.99 22.97
CA VAL A 166 -9.84 8.67 23.62
C VAL A 166 -8.46 8.03 23.81
N GLY A 167 -7.64 8.06 22.77
CA GLY A 167 -6.27 7.59 22.80
C GLY A 167 -6.11 6.07 22.70
N VAL A 168 -4.86 5.66 22.43
CA VAL A 168 -4.50 4.24 22.17
C VAL A 168 -4.62 3.39 23.43
N GLU A 169 -4.41 3.94 24.62
CA GLU A 169 -4.54 3.18 25.86
C GLU A 169 -5.99 2.76 26.13
N ARG A 170 -6.93 3.64 25.87
CA ARG A 170 -8.36 3.28 25.94
C ARG A 170 -8.73 2.20 24.94
N LEU A 171 -8.12 2.21 23.75
CA LEU A 171 -8.32 1.15 22.76
C LEU A 171 -7.90 -0.22 23.31
N ARG A 172 -6.76 -0.33 24.02
CA ARG A 172 -6.33 -1.57 24.67
C ARG A 172 -7.33 -2.05 25.72
N GLN A 173 -7.84 -1.12 26.56
CA GLN A 173 -8.84 -1.42 27.56
C GLN A 173 -10.16 -1.94 26.94
N VAL A 174 -10.65 -1.29 25.88
CA VAL A 174 -11.85 -1.71 25.15
C VAL A 174 -11.60 -3.05 24.48
N ARG A 175 -10.44 -3.26 23.82
CA ARG A 175 -10.11 -4.56 23.20
C ARG A 175 -10.09 -5.72 24.18
N ALA A 176 -9.64 -5.49 25.41
CA ALA A 176 -9.64 -6.50 26.46
C ALA A 176 -11.08 -6.83 26.98
N ALA A 177 -12.02 -5.90 26.83
CA ALA A 177 -13.37 -6.01 27.39
C ALA A 177 -14.40 -6.59 26.39
N VAL A 178 -14.24 -6.41 25.08
CA VAL A 178 -15.22 -6.82 24.08
C VAL A 178 -14.62 -7.75 23.02
N SER A 179 -15.48 -8.59 22.44
CA SER A 179 -15.12 -9.47 21.32
C SER A 179 -15.47 -8.88 19.94
N LEU A 180 -16.27 -7.81 19.88
CA LEU A 180 -16.66 -7.16 18.63
C LEU A 180 -15.44 -6.63 17.87
N PRO A 181 -15.51 -6.59 16.53
CA PRO A 181 -14.56 -5.83 15.72
C PRO A 181 -14.52 -4.36 16.16
N ILE A 182 -13.30 -3.80 16.28
CA ILE A 182 -13.06 -2.42 16.67
C ILE A 182 -12.51 -1.64 15.48
N VAL A 183 -13.25 -0.64 15.03
CA VAL A 183 -12.83 0.34 14.03
C VAL A 183 -12.33 1.59 14.76
N ALA A 184 -11.02 1.80 14.78
CA ALA A 184 -10.43 2.98 15.40
C ALA A 184 -10.51 4.19 14.45
N ILE A 185 -10.84 5.37 14.98
CA ILE A 185 -11.06 6.59 14.19
C ILE A 185 -10.49 7.83 14.89
N GLY A 186 -10.20 8.86 14.11
CA GLY A 186 -9.85 10.22 14.53
C GLY A 186 -8.35 10.48 14.54
N GLY A 187 -7.89 11.35 13.65
CA GLY A 187 -6.50 11.79 13.52
C GLY A 187 -5.52 10.70 13.11
N ILE A 188 -6.01 9.61 12.49
CA ILE A 188 -5.19 8.47 12.07
C ILE A 188 -4.67 8.73 10.65
N ASP A 189 -3.36 8.52 10.48
CA ASP A 189 -2.63 8.61 9.22
C ASP A 189 -1.59 7.47 9.10
N ARG A 190 -0.77 7.49 8.03
CA ARG A 190 0.25 6.47 7.79
C ARG A 190 1.33 6.39 8.87
N ASP A 191 1.63 7.51 9.55
CA ASP A 191 2.72 7.60 10.51
C ASP A 191 2.30 7.04 11.88
N ASN A 192 1.02 7.11 12.23
CA ASN A 192 0.50 6.71 13.54
C ASN A 192 -0.42 5.47 13.55
N ALA A 193 -0.95 5.06 12.41
CA ALA A 193 -1.86 3.90 12.32
C ALA A 193 -1.23 2.60 12.82
N GLY A 194 0.10 2.43 12.68
CA GLY A 194 0.80 1.25 13.18
C GLY A 194 0.56 1.00 14.67
N ALA A 195 0.66 2.04 15.51
CA ALA A 195 0.43 1.94 16.95
C ALA A 195 -1.03 1.58 17.28
N VAL A 196 -1.99 2.10 16.52
CA VAL A 196 -3.42 1.81 16.67
C VAL A 196 -3.73 0.34 16.31
N ILE A 197 -3.15 -0.14 15.22
CA ILE A 197 -3.27 -1.53 14.79
C ILE A 197 -2.68 -2.46 15.87
N ASP A 198 -1.46 -2.18 16.34
CA ASP A 198 -0.78 -2.99 17.35
C ASP A 198 -1.54 -3.01 18.69
N ALA A 199 -2.30 -1.95 19.00
CA ALA A 199 -3.14 -1.86 20.20
C ALA A 199 -4.46 -2.65 20.12
N GLY A 200 -4.81 -3.22 18.96
CA GLY A 200 -5.95 -4.13 18.84
C GLY A 200 -7.10 -3.66 17.94
N ALA A 201 -6.95 -2.57 17.19
CA ALA A 201 -7.96 -2.19 16.20
C ALA A 201 -8.01 -3.21 15.04
N ASP A 202 -9.18 -3.67 14.66
CA ASP A 202 -9.38 -4.57 13.51
C ASP A 202 -9.39 -3.79 12.20
N ALA A 203 -9.85 -2.53 12.24
CA ALA A 203 -9.81 -1.60 11.13
C ALA A 203 -9.41 -0.19 11.61
N VAL A 204 -8.88 0.62 10.69
CA VAL A 204 -8.68 2.06 10.91
C VAL A 204 -9.54 2.86 9.95
N ALA A 205 -10.33 3.79 10.51
CA ALA A 205 -11.19 4.68 9.75
C ALA A 205 -10.49 6.02 9.50
N VAL A 206 -10.41 6.42 8.23
CA VAL A 206 -9.76 7.65 7.81
C VAL A 206 -10.65 8.47 6.87
N ILE A 207 -10.46 9.78 6.88
CA ILE A 207 -11.06 10.73 5.93
C ILE A 207 -9.91 11.39 5.15
N SER A 208 -9.33 12.46 5.70
CA SER A 208 -8.35 13.32 5.02
C SER A 208 -7.05 12.60 4.64
N ALA A 209 -6.60 11.65 5.44
CA ALA A 209 -5.38 10.86 5.15
C ALA A 209 -5.40 10.18 3.77
N VAL A 210 -6.59 9.87 3.25
CA VAL A 210 -6.78 9.29 1.92
C VAL A 210 -7.49 10.27 0.98
N MET A 211 -8.60 10.88 1.43
CA MET A 211 -9.43 11.69 0.55
C MET A 211 -8.78 13.02 0.16
N ALA A 212 -7.90 13.59 1.00
CA ALA A 212 -7.16 14.81 0.67
C ALA A 212 -5.79 14.54 0.02
N ALA A 213 -5.36 13.28 -0.10
CA ALA A 213 -4.10 12.94 -0.72
C ALA A 213 -4.07 13.29 -2.22
N ALA A 214 -2.90 13.66 -2.74
CA ALA A 214 -2.71 13.91 -4.18
C ALA A 214 -3.00 12.64 -5.01
N GLN A 215 -2.65 11.47 -4.46
CA GLN A 215 -2.89 10.15 -5.06
C GLN A 215 -3.67 9.26 -4.08
N PRO A 216 -5.01 9.32 -4.05
CA PRO A 216 -5.81 8.58 -3.07
C PRO A 216 -5.64 7.05 -3.13
N ALA A 217 -5.37 6.48 -4.32
CA ALA A 217 -5.12 5.05 -4.46
C ALA A 217 -3.82 4.61 -3.76
N VAL A 218 -2.77 5.41 -3.86
CA VAL A 218 -1.47 5.14 -3.21
C VAL A 218 -1.62 5.29 -1.70
N ALA A 219 -2.21 6.41 -1.23
CA ALA A 219 -2.43 6.63 0.19
C ALA A 219 -3.30 5.53 0.84
N ALA A 220 -4.36 5.08 0.15
CA ALA A 220 -5.17 3.96 0.60
C ALA A 220 -4.37 2.65 0.66
N ARG A 221 -3.50 2.41 -0.34
CA ARG A 221 -2.64 1.22 -0.37
C ARG A 221 -1.63 1.22 0.78
N GLU A 222 -0.99 2.35 1.05
CA GLU A 222 -0.06 2.50 2.18
C GLU A 222 -0.73 2.12 3.50
N MET A 223 -1.92 2.69 3.75
CA MET A 223 -2.69 2.39 4.96
C MET A 223 -3.11 0.91 5.04
N ALA A 224 -3.55 0.32 3.92
CA ALA A 224 -3.93 -1.10 3.86
C ALA A 224 -2.73 -2.03 4.14
N LEU A 225 -1.53 -1.69 3.64
CA LEU A 225 -0.30 -2.46 3.84
C LEU A 225 0.12 -2.52 5.31
N LEU A 226 -0.21 -1.53 6.14
CA LEU A 226 0.11 -1.54 7.57
C LEU A 226 -0.51 -2.72 8.30
N PHE A 227 -1.64 -3.28 7.82
CA PHE A 227 -2.27 -4.47 8.41
C PHE A 227 -1.51 -5.77 8.14
N LEU A 228 -0.58 -5.79 7.19
CA LEU A 228 0.31 -6.94 6.96
C LEU A 228 1.21 -7.23 8.17
N ARG A 229 1.43 -6.24 9.05
CA ARG A 229 2.17 -6.39 10.32
C ARG A 229 1.64 -7.55 11.18
N ARG A 230 0.34 -7.83 11.10
CA ARG A 230 -0.33 -8.89 11.88
C ARG A 230 -0.34 -10.26 11.19
N ARG A 231 0.04 -10.32 9.92
CA ARG A 231 0.07 -11.59 9.20
C ARG A 231 1.27 -12.43 9.67
N PRO A 232 1.07 -13.70 10.03
CA PRO A 232 2.18 -14.55 10.49
C PRO A 232 3.17 -14.84 9.37
N TRP A 233 2.70 -15.22 8.19
CA TRP A 233 3.47 -15.47 6.96
C TRP A 233 2.54 -15.89 5.81
N PRO A 234 2.73 -15.41 4.57
CA PRO A 234 3.68 -14.36 4.18
C PRO A 234 3.24 -12.97 4.68
N ARG A 235 4.20 -12.12 5.02
CA ARG A 235 3.95 -10.73 5.47
C ARG A 235 3.40 -9.84 4.36
N GLY A 236 3.55 -10.26 3.11
CA GLY A 236 3.04 -9.57 1.91
C GLY A 236 3.43 -10.33 0.66
N ARG A 237 2.93 -9.88 -0.48
CA ARG A 237 3.23 -10.43 -1.81
C ARG A 237 3.90 -9.35 -2.64
N VAL A 238 5.05 -9.66 -3.23
CA VAL A 238 5.84 -8.73 -4.03
C VAL A 238 5.98 -9.30 -5.44
N LEU A 239 5.61 -8.50 -6.45
CA LEU A 239 5.94 -8.79 -7.84
C LEU A 239 7.21 -8.05 -8.21
N THR A 240 8.29 -8.77 -8.58
CA THR A 240 9.46 -8.15 -9.20
C THR A 240 9.40 -8.30 -10.71
N VAL A 241 9.59 -7.17 -11.41
CA VAL A 241 9.65 -7.09 -12.89
C VAL A 241 11.06 -6.64 -13.25
N ALA A 242 11.91 -7.58 -13.65
CA ALA A 242 13.32 -7.29 -13.90
C ALA A 242 13.99 -8.36 -14.78
N GLY A 243 15.20 -8.07 -15.19
CA GLY A 243 16.07 -9.06 -15.83
C GLY A 243 16.51 -10.17 -14.88
N SER A 244 16.85 -11.31 -15.44
CA SER A 244 17.40 -12.47 -14.72
C SER A 244 18.92 -12.42 -14.73
N ASP A 245 19.57 -12.53 -13.58
CA ASP A 245 21.02 -12.68 -13.42
C ASP A 245 21.40 -14.15 -13.20
N SER A 246 22.07 -14.78 -14.18
CA SER A 246 22.51 -16.16 -14.06
C SER A 246 23.49 -16.38 -12.90
N GLY A 247 24.25 -15.35 -12.50
CA GLY A 247 25.14 -15.38 -11.33
C GLY A 247 24.39 -15.28 -10.00
N GLY A 248 23.12 -14.86 -10.02
CA GLY A 248 22.24 -14.84 -8.87
C GLY A 248 22.50 -13.76 -7.84
N GLY A 249 23.37 -12.78 -8.13
CA GLY A 249 23.73 -11.66 -7.26
C GLY A 249 22.91 -10.39 -7.49
N ALA A 250 22.20 -10.30 -8.61
CA ALA A 250 21.37 -9.16 -9.01
C ALA A 250 20.04 -9.66 -9.61
N GLY A 251 19.26 -8.76 -10.22
CA GLY A 251 18.03 -9.06 -10.92
C GLY A 251 16.99 -9.77 -10.07
N ILE A 252 16.08 -10.50 -10.74
CA ILE A 252 14.99 -11.22 -10.05
C ILE A 252 15.50 -12.21 -9.00
N GLN A 253 16.69 -12.78 -9.17
CA GLN A 253 17.25 -13.75 -8.23
C GLN A 253 17.60 -13.09 -6.89
N ALA A 254 18.23 -11.93 -6.91
CA ALA A 254 18.52 -11.17 -5.70
C ALA A 254 17.22 -10.69 -5.04
N ASP A 255 16.27 -10.21 -5.83
CA ASP A 255 14.97 -9.76 -5.35
C ASP A 255 14.21 -10.88 -4.64
N LEU A 256 14.05 -12.05 -5.28
CA LEU A 256 13.32 -13.19 -4.72
C LEU A 256 13.98 -13.74 -3.44
N LYS A 257 15.32 -13.79 -3.39
CA LYS A 257 16.04 -14.17 -2.17
C LYS A 257 15.77 -13.20 -1.03
N THR A 258 15.84 -11.89 -1.30
CA THR A 258 15.60 -10.84 -0.31
C THR A 258 14.15 -10.85 0.18
N ILE A 259 13.18 -10.93 -0.74
CA ILE A 259 11.76 -11.00 -0.44
C ILE A 259 11.46 -12.20 0.47
N THR A 260 12.03 -13.38 0.14
CA THR A 260 11.83 -14.60 0.93
C THR A 260 12.45 -14.51 2.32
N LEU A 261 13.68 -13.98 2.42
CA LEU A 261 14.36 -13.80 3.71
C LEU A 261 13.63 -12.83 4.63
N LEU A 262 12.97 -11.83 4.07
CA LEU A 262 12.15 -10.86 4.81
C LEU A 262 10.74 -11.40 5.14
N GLY A 263 10.43 -12.63 4.79
CA GLY A 263 9.16 -13.30 5.12
C GLY A 263 8.00 -12.92 4.22
N ALA A 264 8.25 -12.41 3.01
CA ALA A 264 7.24 -12.14 2.00
C ALA A 264 7.21 -13.23 0.91
N TYR A 265 6.12 -13.28 0.14
CA TYR A 265 5.99 -14.14 -1.04
C TYR A 265 6.44 -13.35 -2.28
N GLY A 266 7.39 -13.88 -3.04
CA GLY A 266 7.90 -13.27 -4.27
C GLY A 266 7.36 -13.94 -5.52
N SER A 267 6.83 -13.14 -6.44
CA SER A 267 6.53 -13.50 -7.83
C SER A 267 7.45 -12.71 -8.76
N SER A 268 7.62 -13.16 -9.99
CA SER A 268 8.47 -12.45 -10.95
C SER A 268 7.85 -12.39 -12.35
N ALA A 269 8.15 -11.31 -13.07
CA ALA A 269 8.03 -11.19 -14.52
C ALA A 269 9.41 -10.86 -15.10
N VAL A 270 9.91 -11.71 -15.97
CA VAL A 270 11.28 -11.63 -16.50
C VAL A 270 11.28 -10.77 -17.75
N THR A 271 12.08 -9.69 -17.77
CA THR A 271 12.21 -8.78 -18.91
C THR A 271 13.31 -9.18 -19.87
N ALA A 272 14.38 -9.80 -19.37
CA ALA A 272 15.47 -10.33 -20.16
C ALA A 272 16.21 -11.42 -19.39
N LEU A 273 16.83 -12.35 -20.08
CA LEU A 273 17.79 -13.30 -19.54
C LEU A 273 19.19 -12.75 -19.78
N THR A 274 20.09 -12.85 -18.79
CA THR A 274 21.48 -12.48 -18.97
C THR A 274 22.40 -13.69 -18.76
N ALA A 275 23.42 -13.79 -19.58
CA ALA A 275 24.62 -14.58 -19.29
C ALA A 275 25.57 -13.69 -18.51
N GLN A 276 25.55 -13.79 -17.19
CA GLN A 276 26.21 -12.86 -16.27
C GLN A 276 26.89 -13.59 -15.12
N ASN A 277 28.02 -13.05 -14.69
CA ASN A 277 28.76 -13.48 -13.51
C ASN A 277 29.37 -12.27 -12.76
N SER A 278 30.26 -12.49 -11.80
CA SER A 278 30.89 -11.42 -11.02
C SER A 278 31.83 -10.53 -11.83
N LEU A 279 32.24 -10.94 -13.03
CA LEU A 279 33.14 -10.19 -13.92
C LEU A 279 32.38 -9.31 -14.91
N GLY A 280 31.16 -9.68 -15.29
CA GLY A 280 30.35 -8.88 -16.22
C GLY A 280 29.22 -9.65 -16.89
N VAL A 281 28.59 -8.98 -17.86
CA VAL A 281 27.51 -9.50 -18.70
C VAL A 281 28.10 -9.86 -20.07
N THR A 282 27.99 -11.11 -20.49
CA THR A 282 28.51 -11.61 -21.78
C THR A 282 27.41 -11.81 -22.83
N GLY A 283 26.15 -11.82 -22.43
CA GLY A 283 25.00 -11.94 -23.34
C GLY A 283 23.69 -11.50 -22.69
N ILE A 284 22.79 -10.96 -23.49
CA ILE A 284 21.45 -10.57 -23.09
C ILE A 284 20.46 -11.10 -24.11
N HIS A 285 19.39 -11.75 -23.64
CA HIS A 285 18.27 -12.18 -24.45
C HIS A 285 16.99 -11.54 -23.89
N ALA A 286 16.45 -10.55 -24.61
CA ALA A 286 15.24 -9.86 -24.21
C ALA A 286 14.01 -10.77 -24.33
N ALA A 287 13.09 -10.70 -23.39
CA ALA A 287 11.77 -11.27 -23.54
C ALA A 287 10.93 -10.37 -24.46
N PRO A 288 10.04 -10.95 -25.32
CA PRO A 288 9.08 -10.15 -26.07
C PRO A 288 8.19 -9.32 -25.13
N THR A 289 7.89 -8.08 -25.50
CA THR A 289 7.09 -7.15 -24.68
C THR A 289 5.72 -7.73 -24.31
N GLU A 290 5.07 -8.39 -25.27
CA GLU A 290 3.79 -9.06 -25.09
C GLU A 290 3.89 -10.15 -24.01
N PHE A 291 4.98 -10.93 -24.04
CA PHE A 291 5.19 -11.99 -23.05
C PHE A 291 5.50 -11.45 -21.66
N VAL A 292 6.18 -10.30 -21.55
CA VAL A 292 6.33 -9.61 -20.27
C VAL A 292 4.98 -9.17 -19.70
N THR A 293 4.09 -8.65 -20.56
CA THR A 293 2.72 -8.28 -20.17
C THR A 293 1.94 -9.51 -19.71
N GLU A 294 2.01 -10.62 -20.44
CA GLU A 294 1.33 -11.88 -20.08
C GLU A 294 1.81 -12.42 -18.71
N GLN A 295 3.11 -12.35 -18.40
CA GLN A 295 3.64 -12.74 -17.10
C GLN A 295 3.06 -11.87 -15.98
N ILE A 296 3.00 -10.55 -16.16
CA ILE A 296 2.43 -9.61 -15.19
C ILE A 296 0.95 -9.91 -14.97
N GLU A 297 0.17 -10.07 -16.03
CA GLU A 297 -1.25 -10.39 -15.97
C GLU A 297 -1.51 -11.73 -15.30
N ALA A 298 -0.75 -12.77 -15.61
CA ALA A 298 -0.87 -14.09 -14.98
C ALA A 298 -0.70 -14.02 -13.46
N VAL A 299 0.24 -13.20 -12.98
CA VAL A 299 0.46 -13.02 -11.55
C VAL A 299 -0.63 -12.15 -10.93
N LEU A 300 -0.92 -10.98 -11.51
CA LEU A 300 -1.77 -9.98 -10.87
C LEU A 300 -3.26 -10.35 -10.91
N SER A 301 -3.71 -11.11 -11.91
CA SER A 301 -5.12 -11.55 -12.02
C SER A 301 -5.50 -12.69 -11.07
N ASP A 302 -4.54 -13.53 -10.65
CA ASP A 302 -4.79 -14.70 -9.78
C ASP A 302 -4.13 -14.57 -8.40
N ILE A 303 -2.79 -14.54 -8.37
CA ILE A 303 -2.01 -14.48 -7.12
C ILE A 303 -2.14 -13.09 -6.48
N GLY A 304 -2.09 -12.05 -7.29
CA GLY A 304 -2.04 -10.65 -6.88
C GLY A 304 -0.71 -10.27 -6.25
N ALA A 305 -0.51 -8.98 -6.05
CA ALA A 305 0.62 -8.43 -5.32
C ALA A 305 0.16 -7.28 -4.40
N ASP A 306 0.91 -7.05 -3.33
CA ASP A 306 0.70 -5.92 -2.43
C ASP A 306 1.63 -4.75 -2.80
N VAL A 307 2.81 -5.06 -3.37
CA VAL A 307 3.83 -4.11 -3.85
C VAL A 307 4.44 -4.66 -5.13
N ALA A 308 4.84 -3.78 -6.06
CA ALA A 308 5.69 -4.11 -7.19
C ALA A 308 7.10 -3.53 -7.01
N LYS A 309 8.10 -4.19 -7.61
CA LYS A 309 9.47 -3.67 -7.76
C LYS A 309 9.87 -3.80 -9.20
N THR A 310 10.47 -2.77 -9.79
CA THR A 310 11.10 -2.88 -11.11
C THR A 310 12.61 -2.76 -11.00
N GLY A 311 13.33 -3.53 -11.79
CA GLY A 311 14.77 -3.39 -11.99
C GLY A 311 15.10 -3.11 -13.44
N MET A 312 16.03 -3.85 -14.05
CA MET A 312 16.39 -3.68 -15.46
C MET A 312 15.20 -4.05 -16.35
N LEU A 313 14.66 -3.08 -17.08
CA LEU A 313 13.50 -3.25 -17.98
C LEU A 313 13.89 -3.38 -19.46
N PHE A 314 15.16 -3.18 -19.79
CA PHE A 314 15.80 -3.40 -21.07
C PHE A 314 15.38 -2.41 -22.18
N SER A 315 14.10 -2.22 -22.49
CA SER A 315 13.66 -1.39 -23.62
C SER A 315 12.53 -0.42 -23.27
N ALA A 316 12.34 0.61 -24.12
CA ALA A 316 11.27 1.59 -23.96
C ALA A 316 9.88 0.94 -24.07
N GLU A 317 9.72 -0.07 -24.92
CA GLU A 317 8.46 -0.79 -25.10
C GLU A 317 8.08 -1.55 -23.83
N ILE A 318 9.03 -2.24 -23.20
CA ILE A 318 8.81 -2.95 -21.93
C ILE A 318 8.48 -1.94 -20.82
N ILE A 319 9.17 -0.79 -20.76
CA ILE A 319 8.88 0.27 -19.78
C ILE A 319 7.43 0.75 -19.93
N ARG A 320 6.97 1.03 -21.15
CA ARG A 320 5.59 1.46 -21.41
C ARG A 320 4.58 0.37 -21.05
N ALA A 321 4.87 -0.88 -21.38
CA ALA A 321 4.03 -2.02 -21.02
C ALA A 321 3.88 -2.19 -19.52
N VAL A 322 4.98 -2.06 -18.76
CA VAL A 322 4.98 -2.08 -17.30
C VAL A 322 4.19 -0.90 -16.72
N ALA A 323 4.38 0.31 -17.24
CA ALA A 323 3.62 1.49 -16.84
C ALA A 323 2.12 1.31 -17.05
N ALA A 324 1.70 0.79 -18.20
CA ALA A 324 0.30 0.48 -18.49
C ALA A 324 -0.28 -0.60 -17.54
N ALA A 325 0.51 -1.61 -17.18
CA ALA A 325 0.11 -2.60 -16.21
C ALA A 325 -0.08 -1.99 -14.80
N LEU A 326 0.78 -1.05 -14.39
CA LEU A 326 0.66 -0.34 -13.11
C LEU A 326 -0.56 0.61 -13.07
N ASP A 327 -0.98 1.17 -14.20
CA ASP A 327 -2.24 1.92 -14.29
C ASP A 327 -3.46 1.02 -14.07
N ARG A 328 -3.42 -0.18 -14.62
CA ARG A 328 -4.49 -1.17 -14.47
C ARG A 328 -4.53 -1.81 -13.08
N TYR A 329 -3.36 -2.05 -12.51
CA TYR A 329 -3.16 -2.62 -11.16
C TYR A 329 -2.35 -1.62 -10.32
N PRO A 330 -2.99 -0.60 -9.72
CA PRO A 330 -2.27 0.44 -8.98
C PRO A 330 -1.65 -0.14 -7.71
N LEU A 331 -0.35 -0.39 -7.77
CA LEU A 331 0.48 -0.89 -6.67
C LEU A 331 1.51 0.16 -6.29
N PRO A 332 1.83 0.34 -5.01
CA PRO A 332 3.06 1.03 -4.64
C PRO A 332 4.23 0.33 -5.31
N THR A 333 4.98 1.05 -6.14
CA THR A 333 6.05 0.47 -6.94
C THR A 333 7.40 1.05 -6.53
N VAL A 334 8.33 0.18 -6.17
CA VAL A 334 9.73 0.54 -6.00
C VAL A 334 10.41 0.47 -7.37
N VAL A 335 10.87 1.60 -7.88
CA VAL A 335 11.55 1.70 -9.17
C VAL A 335 13.05 1.83 -8.93
N ASP A 336 13.81 0.79 -9.30
CA ASP A 336 15.27 0.85 -9.37
C ASP A 336 15.66 1.19 -10.81
N PRO A 337 16.16 2.41 -11.09
CA PRO A 337 16.37 2.91 -12.45
C PRO A 337 17.70 2.40 -13.03
N VAL A 338 17.83 1.08 -13.15
CA VAL A 338 19.06 0.41 -13.61
C VAL A 338 19.38 0.82 -15.05
N MET A 339 20.39 1.67 -15.25
CA MET A 339 20.79 2.20 -16.56
C MET A 339 22.10 1.66 -17.05
N ILE A 340 23.03 1.30 -16.15
CA ILE A 340 24.41 0.95 -16.46
C ILE A 340 24.77 -0.36 -15.78
N ALA A 341 25.34 -1.32 -16.52
CA ALA A 341 25.90 -2.54 -15.95
C ALA A 341 27.17 -2.25 -15.16
N LYS A 342 27.51 -3.11 -14.20
CA LYS A 342 28.84 -3.12 -13.60
C LYS A 342 29.88 -3.36 -14.70
N GLY A 343 30.76 -2.38 -14.93
CA GLY A 343 31.70 -2.37 -16.06
C GLY A 343 31.44 -1.26 -17.06
N GLY A 344 30.41 -0.43 -16.85
CA GLY A 344 30.17 0.81 -17.60
C GLY A 344 29.40 0.61 -18.91
N ALA A 345 28.99 -0.60 -19.26
CA ALA A 345 28.16 -0.84 -20.44
C ALA A 345 26.74 -0.27 -20.23
N PRO A 346 26.20 0.56 -21.15
CA PRO A 346 24.83 1.05 -21.05
C PRO A 346 23.86 -0.15 -21.17
N LEU A 347 22.96 -0.29 -20.22
CA LEU A 347 21.87 -1.28 -20.22
C LEU A 347 20.58 -0.71 -20.80
N LEU A 348 20.45 0.61 -20.84
CA LEU A 348 19.33 1.32 -21.44
C LEU A 348 19.81 2.23 -22.56
N GLN A 349 19.09 2.24 -23.67
CA GLN A 349 19.26 3.22 -24.74
C GLN A 349 18.58 4.55 -24.36
N ALA A 350 18.91 5.65 -25.08
CA ALA A 350 18.37 6.98 -24.78
C ALA A 350 16.84 7.02 -24.76
N GLU A 351 16.19 6.29 -25.67
CA GLU A 351 14.73 6.18 -25.74
C GLU A 351 14.14 5.47 -24.52
N ALA A 352 14.84 4.49 -23.96
CA ALA A 352 14.40 3.79 -22.75
C ALA A 352 14.56 4.68 -21.50
N VAL A 353 15.59 5.55 -21.46
CA VAL A 353 15.73 6.55 -20.38
C VAL A 353 14.61 7.58 -20.46
N ALA A 354 14.25 8.06 -21.65
CA ALA A 354 13.12 8.97 -21.84
C ALA A 354 11.80 8.31 -21.37
N ALA A 355 11.53 7.07 -21.79
CA ALA A 355 10.34 6.33 -21.37
C ALA A 355 10.32 6.09 -19.84
N LEU A 356 11.48 5.85 -19.20
CA LEU A 356 11.58 5.74 -17.75
C LEU A 356 11.13 7.05 -17.08
N CYS A 357 11.62 8.19 -17.55
CA CYS A 357 11.30 9.50 -16.99
C CYS A 357 9.83 9.88 -17.21
N GLU A 358 9.31 9.68 -18.41
CA GLU A 358 7.97 10.13 -18.80
C GLU A 358 6.87 9.22 -18.30
N GLU A 359 7.10 7.89 -18.31
CA GLU A 359 6.08 6.91 -18.05
C GLU A 359 6.18 6.27 -16.65
N LEU A 360 7.37 5.92 -16.20
CA LEU A 360 7.52 5.12 -14.99
C LEU A 360 7.79 5.96 -13.73
N LEU A 361 8.59 7.05 -13.83
CA LEU A 361 8.86 7.92 -12.69
C LEU A 361 7.57 8.47 -12.03
N PRO A 362 6.57 8.96 -12.79
CA PRO A 362 5.32 9.47 -12.19
C PRO A 362 4.51 8.41 -11.43
N ARG A 363 4.81 7.12 -11.65
CA ARG A 363 4.19 5.97 -11.00
C ARG A 363 5.03 5.39 -9.86
N ALA A 364 6.27 5.92 -9.68
CA ALA A 364 7.16 5.45 -8.63
C ALA A 364 6.66 5.91 -7.26
N TYR A 365 6.31 4.95 -6.41
CA TYR A 365 6.13 5.20 -4.99
C TYR A 365 7.48 5.50 -4.33
N LEU A 366 8.51 4.71 -4.66
CA LEU A 366 9.88 4.92 -4.22
C LEU A 366 10.81 4.72 -5.41
N LEU A 367 11.60 5.74 -5.74
CA LEU A 367 12.69 5.66 -6.71
C LEU A 367 14.02 5.46 -5.98
N THR A 368 14.85 4.51 -6.41
CA THR A 368 16.08 4.12 -5.69
C THR A 368 17.36 4.27 -6.54
N PRO A 369 17.68 5.44 -7.08
CA PRO A 369 18.87 5.62 -7.91
C PRO A 369 20.16 5.60 -7.06
N ASN A 370 21.23 5.08 -7.63
CA ASN A 370 22.57 5.40 -7.17
C ASN A 370 23.00 6.81 -7.66
N ILE A 371 24.17 7.29 -7.23
CA ILE A 371 24.63 8.64 -7.59
C ILE A 371 24.77 8.83 -9.11
N PRO A 372 25.43 7.95 -9.88
CA PRO A 372 25.49 8.08 -11.33
C PRO A 372 24.12 8.11 -12.02
N GLU A 373 23.18 7.28 -11.56
CA GLU A 373 21.80 7.25 -12.06
C GLU A 373 21.04 8.53 -11.71
N ALA A 374 21.20 9.04 -10.49
CA ALA A 374 20.61 10.30 -10.07
C ALA A 374 21.17 11.50 -10.86
N GLU A 375 22.48 11.54 -11.12
CA GLU A 375 23.12 12.55 -11.97
C GLU A 375 22.59 12.49 -13.40
N ALA A 376 22.48 11.29 -13.99
CA ALA A 376 21.95 11.10 -15.34
C ALA A 376 20.49 11.55 -15.47
N LEU A 377 19.64 11.24 -14.48
CA LEU A 377 18.22 11.62 -14.47
C LEU A 377 17.99 13.10 -14.19
N THR A 378 18.87 13.73 -13.40
CA THR A 378 18.66 15.12 -12.97
C THR A 378 19.51 16.14 -13.72
N GLY A 379 20.63 15.72 -14.31
CA GLY A 379 21.66 16.61 -14.85
C GLY A 379 22.42 17.39 -13.77
N LEU A 380 22.29 17.03 -12.48
CA LEU A 380 23.02 17.66 -11.38
C LEU A 380 24.29 16.86 -11.09
N SER A 381 25.35 17.53 -10.63
CA SER A 381 26.54 16.85 -10.09
C SER A 381 26.37 16.64 -8.58
N ILE A 382 26.57 15.42 -8.09
CA ILE A 382 26.35 15.03 -6.70
C ILE A 382 27.70 14.67 -6.05
N ARG A 383 28.13 15.48 -5.08
CA ARG A 383 29.44 15.32 -4.42
C ARG A 383 29.32 15.13 -2.91
N ASP A 384 28.16 15.41 -2.33
CA ASP A 384 27.90 15.42 -0.91
C ASP A 384 26.40 15.18 -0.61
N GLU A 385 26.06 15.18 0.69
CA GLU A 385 24.70 15.03 1.18
C GLU A 385 23.74 16.10 0.62
N SER A 386 24.18 17.34 0.52
CA SER A 386 23.35 18.44 0.02
C SER A 386 22.99 18.25 -1.46
N GLY A 387 23.93 17.77 -2.26
CA GLY A 387 23.72 17.38 -3.66
C GLY A 387 22.74 16.22 -3.80
N MET A 388 22.81 15.19 -2.92
CA MET A 388 21.85 14.09 -2.88
C MET A 388 20.44 14.61 -2.58
N ILE A 389 20.28 15.48 -1.58
CA ILE A 389 18.97 16.06 -1.23
C ILE A 389 18.42 16.88 -2.41
N ALA A 390 19.25 17.70 -3.06
CA ALA A 390 18.83 18.52 -4.21
C ALA A 390 18.38 17.63 -5.38
N ALA A 391 19.13 16.58 -5.70
CA ALA A 391 18.77 15.61 -6.73
C ALA A 391 17.48 14.86 -6.38
N GLY A 392 17.31 14.42 -5.13
CA GLY A 392 16.09 13.78 -4.68
C GLY A 392 14.85 14.67 -4.82
N ARG A 393 14.95 15.94 -4.46
CA ARG A 393 13.87 16.92 -4.67
C ARG A 393 13.53 17.14 -6.15
N LYS A 394 14.56 17.20 -7.01
CA LYS A 394 14.34 17.30 -8.45
C LYS A 394 13.64 16.07 -9.01
N LEU A 395 13.99 14.87 -8.56
CA LEU A 395 13.32 13.62 -8.95
C LEU A 395 11.87 13.56 -8.45
N GLN A 396 11.56 14.11 -7.28
CA GLN A 396 10.18 14.27 -6.84
C GLN A 396 9.38 15.24 -7.73
N GLN A 397 9.99 16.33 -8.19
CA GLN A 397 9.36 17.26 -9.14
C GLN A 397 9.09 16.58 -10.50
N LEU A 398 9.88 15.58 -10.89
CA LEU A 398 9.66 14.76 -12.07
C LEU A 398 8.59 13.67 -11.87
N GLY A 399 8.04 13.54 -10.66
CA GLY A 399 6.85 12.73 -10.39
C GLY A 399 7.01 11.60 -9.37
N ALA A 400 8.23 11.22 -8.95
CA ALA A 400 8.42 10.20 -7.93
C ALA A 400 7.88 10.66 -6.56
N ALA A 401 7.10 9.82 -5.87
CA ALA A 401 6.56 10.20 -4.57
C ALA A 401 7.65 10.33 -3.51
N HIS A 402 8.53 9.35 -3.44
CA HIS A 402 9.69 9.31 -2.54
C HIS A 402 10.94 8.94 -3.32
N VAL A 403 12.11 9.40 -2.86
CA VAL A 403 13.39 9.12 -3.53
C VAL A 403 14.44 8.72 -2.50
N LEU A 404 15.00 7.52 -2.65
CA LEU A 404 16.15 7.05 -1.88
C LEU A 404 17.39 7.07 -2.75
N ILE A 405 18.27 8.04 -2.56
CA ILE A 405 19.55 8.10 -3.28
C ILE A 405 20.59 7.27 -2.53
N LYS A 406 21.13 6.26 -3.22
CA LYS A 406 22.17 5.37 -2.71
C LYS A 406 23.54 6.05 -2.79
N GLY A 407 24.16 6.33 -1.65
CA GLY A 407 25.39 7.14 -1.56
C GLY A 407 26.70 6.35 -1.54
N GLY A 408 26.66 5.04 -1.83
CA GLY A 408 27.83 4.17 -1.79
C GLY A 408 29.03 4.61 -2.68
N HIS A 409 28.79 5.48 -3.67
CA HIS A 409 29.84 6.04 -4.55
C HIS A 409 30.57 7.26 -3.97
N LEU A 410 30.07 7.89 -2.91
CA LEU A 410 30.79 9.00 -2.26
C LEU A 410 32.02 8.49 -1.54
N ALA A 411 33.08 9.33 -1.49
CA ALA A 411 34.30 9.03 -0.75
C ALA A 411 34.03 9.17 0.77
N GLY A 412 34.85 8.49 1.59
CA GLY A 412 34.81 8.58 3.05
C GLY A 412 34.72 7.20 3.74
N ASP A 413 34.80 7.22 5.06
CA ASP A 413 34.79 6.00 5.90
C ASP A 413 33.38 5.49 6.19
N GLU A 414 32.38 6.27 5.82
CA GLU A 414 30.96 5.96 6.02
C GLU A 414 30.25 5.85 4.66
N ALA A 415 29.41 4.87 4.49
CA ALA A 415 28.44 4.78 3.40
C ALA A 415 27.07 5.23 3.93
N PHE A 416 26.39 6.13 3.21
CA PHE A 416 25.07 6.59 3.64
C PHE A 416 24.13 6.79 2.45
N ASP A 417 22.85 6.59 2.69
CA ASP A 417 21.76 6.82 1.75
C ASP A 417 20.87 7.95 2.26
N ILE A 418 20.25 8.70 1.36
CA ILE A 418 19.34 9.80 1.68
C ILE A 418 17.95 9.50 1.11
N LEU A 419 16.98 9.36 1.99
CA LEU A 419 15.57 9.31 1.64
C LEU A 419 14.98 10.72 1.67
N VAL A 420 14.46 11.18 0.53
CA VAL A 420 13.68 12.43 0.44
C VAL A 420 12.19 12.07 0.42
N ASP A 421 11.47 12.52 1.45
CA ASP A 421 10.06 12.29 1.70
C ASP A 421 9.31 13.63 1.80
N GLY A 422 8.85 14.16 0.69
CA GLY A 422 8.28 15.50 0.60
C GLY A 422 9.27 16.56 1.08
N PRO A 423 8.95 17.40 2.08
CA PRO A 423 9.86 18.41 2.59
C PRO A 423 10.96 17.82 3.50
N ARG A 424 10.80 16.59 3.98
CA ARG A 424 11.73 15.93 4.91
C ARG A 424 12.83 15.18 4.15
N SER A 425 13.99 15.03 4.81
CA SER A 425 15.04 14.11 4.39
C SER A 425 15.51 13.28 5.58
N HIS A 426 15.82 12.02 5.33
CA HIS A 426 16.30 11.07 6.34
C HIS A 426 17.61 10.48 5.86
N ARG A 427 18.62 10.44 6.74
CA ARG A 427 19.94 9.87 6.47
C ARG A 427 20.05 8.50 7.12
N PHE A 428 20.43 7.50 6.33
CA PHE A 428 20.75 6.15 6.79
C PHE A 428 22.23 5.92 6.56
N ALA A 429 22.99 5.64 7.60
CA ALA A 429 24.42 5.53 7.54
C ALA A 429 24.92 4.22 8.15
N ALA A 430 26.01 3.69 7.57
CA ALA A 430 26.72 2.53 8.08
C ALA A 430 28.24 2.65 7.81
N PRO A 431 29.09 2.05 8.62
CA PRO A 431 30.52 1.98 8.34
C PRO A 431 30.79 1.35 6.95
N ARG A 432 31.71 1.92 6.21
CA ARG A 432 32.10 1.39 4.89
C ARG A 432 32.88 0.11 5.06
N VAL A 433 32.46 -0.94 4.37
CA VAL A 433 33.19 -2.20 4.29
C VAL A 433 34.10 -2.19 3.07
N ALA A 434 35.39 -2.31 3.26
CA ALA A 434 36.35 -2.45 2.17
C ALA A 434 36.17 -3.83 1.51
N SER A 435 35.64 -3.86 0.29
CA SER A 435 35.43 -5.09 -0.48
C SER A 435 35.74 -4.87 -1.96
N ARG A 436 36.39 -5.84 -2.59
CA ARG A 436 36.54 -5.89 -4.06
C ARG A 436 35.32 -6.55 -4.74
N ASN A 437 34.51 -7.27 -3.97
CA ASN A 437 33.33 -7.99 -4.47
C ASN A 437 32.08 -7.11 -4.32
N THR A 438 31.87 -6.22 -5.28
CA THR A 438 30.74 -5.28 -5.29
C THR A 438 29.64 -5.69 -6.28
N HIS A 439 29.64 -6.93 -6.82
CA HIS A 439 28.56 -7.41 -7.68
C HIS A 439 27.26 -7.55 -6.89
N GLY A 440 26.19 -6.95 -7.41
CA GLY A 440 24.87 -6.97 -6.77
C GLY A 440 24.71 -6.04 -5.56
N THR A 441 25.69 -5.17 -5.25
CA THR A 441 25.55 -4.21 -4.14
C THR A 441 24.64 -3.02 -4.46
N GLY A 442 24.26 -2.84 -5.72
CA GLY A 442 23.43 -1.71 -6.16
C GLY A 442 24.16 -0.37 -6.19
N CYS A 443 25.48 -0.38 -6.05
CA CYS A 443 26.37 0.77 -6.08
C CYS A 443 27.33 0.68 -7.25
#